data_474a98fbddfd4ef1d9e3e4685b2f1446
#
_entry.id   474a98fbddfd4ef1d9e3e4685b2f1446
#
_cell.length_a   1.000
_cell.length_b   1.000
_cell.length_c   1.000
_cell.angle_alpha   90.00
_cell.angle_beta   90.00
_cell.angle_gamma   90.00
#
_symmetry.space_group_name_H-M   'P 1'
#
loop_
_entity.id
_entity.type
_entity.pdbx_description
1 polymer ?
#
loop_
_entity_poly.entity_id
_entity_poly.type
_entity_poly.pdbx_seq_one_letter_code
_entity_poly.pdbx_strand_id
1 'polypeptide(L)'
;MICSDTGWMAEDYEKDPQPAGKSKYFTRPEQNPTVWEYSEKVYEPVSVTEYNGGTLYEFETELNAVLEAKFKNGHQPVLICCGESREEAIDTVNCYYSWQPDKETGKCPCCAVRFAYIPDCKPGEVILRANHQYVDIPVKAAFHCGEERLNQIWSVAEHTFRLCSGIFFIDGVK
;
A
#
# COMPACT_ATOMS: atom_id res chain seq x y z
N MET A 1 -6.31 -6.55 15.99
CA MET A 1 -7.45 -6.79 16.94
C MET A 1 -7.93 -5.42 17.38
N ILE A 2 -9.10 -5.00 16.93
CA ILE A 2 -9.69 -3.71 17.33
C ILE A 2 -10.34 -3.96 18.69
N CYS A 3 -9.76 -3.44 19.74
CA CYS A 3 -10.39 -3.41 21.04
C CYS A 3 -11.37 -2.24 21.06
N SER A 4 -12.65 -2.53 20.95
CA SER A 4 -13.69 -1.54 21.21
C SER A 4 -13.99 -1.57 22.70
N ASP A 5 -13.87 -0.44 23.37
CA ASP A 5 -14.00 -0.34 24.83
C ASP A 5 -15.43 -0.42 25.34
N THR A 6 -16.41 -0.43 24.45
CA THR A 6 -17.82 -0.35 24.88
C THR A 6 -18.72 -1.25 24.04
N GLY A 7 -19.55 -2.03 24.74
CA GLY A 7 -20.67 -2.73 24.14
C GLY A 7 -20.41 -4.12 23.59
N TRP A 8 -19.18 -4.58 23.60
CA TRP A 8 -18.86 -5.97 23.23
C TRP A 8 -18.79 -6.84 24.46
N MET A 9 -19.54 -7.93 24.43
CA MET A 9 -19.50 -8.97 25.46
C MET A 9 -18.83 -10.19 24.85
N ALA A 10 -17.81 -10.71 25.52
CA ALA A 10 -17.24 -12.00 25.20
C ALA A 10 -18.01 -13.05 26.01
N GLU A 11 -18.57 -14.03 25.35
CA GLU A 11 -19.16 -15.16 25.98
C GLU A 11 -18.08 -16.21 26.20
N ASP A 12 -17.80 -16.54 27.46
CA ASP A 12 -17.04 -17.74 27.76
C ASP A 12 -17.92 -18.91 27.47
N TYR A 13 -17.35 -19.98 26.90
CA TYR A 13 -18.06 -21.20 26.51
C TYR A 13 -18.90 -21.82 27.64
N GLU A 14 -18.67 -21.39 28.86
CA GLU A 14 -19.30 -21.90 30.04
C GLU A 14 -20.34 -20.99 30.70
N LYS A 15 -20.83 -19.92 30.14
CA LYS A 15 -22.05 -19.22 30.61
C LYS A 15 -21.94 -17.84 31.19
N ASP A 16 -20.81 -17.21 31.21
CA ASP A 16 -20.71 -15.87 31.84
C ASP A 16 -20.14 -14.84 30.85
N PRO A 17 -21.01 -14.07 30.17
CA PRO A 17 -20.52 -13.04 29.25
C PRO A 17 -19.70 -12.00 30.01
N GLN A 18 -18.42 -11.90 29.65
CA GLN A 18 -17.50 -10.94 30.22
C GLN A 18 -17.33 -9.77 29.27
N PRO A 19 -17.13 -8.52 29.78
CA PRO A 19 -16.80 -7.41 28.93
C PRO A 19 -15.55 -7.70 28.12
N ALA A 20 -15.69 -7.73 26.80
CA ALA A 20 -14.52 -7.77 25.90
C ALA A 20 -13.87 -6.38 25.88
N GLY A 21 -12.57 -6.29 25.98
CA GLY A 21 -11.94 -5.02 25.75
C GLY A 21 -10.76 -4.67 26.64
N LYS A 22 -10.51 -5.41 27.70
CA LYS A 22 -9.27 -5.22 28.47
C LYS A 22 -8.35 -6.43 28.30
N SER A 23 -7.50 -6.37 27.32
CA SER A 23 -6.40 -7.33 27.22
C SER A 23 -5.33 -7.00 28.26
N LYS A 24 -4.84 -8.01 28.97
CA LYS A 24 -3.67 -7.87 29.86
C LYS A 24 -2.40 -7.43 29.13
N TYR A 25 -2.41 -7.52 27.79
CA TYR A 25 -1.28 -7.13 26.93
C TYR A 25 -1.32 -5.65 26.52
N PHE A 26 -2.50 -5.02 26.59
CA PHE A 26 -2.70 -3.61 26.23
C PHE A 26 -3.28 -2.88 27.43
N THR A 27 -2.41 -2.43 28.31
CA THR A 27 -2.81 -1.81 29.59
C THR A 27 -2.88 -0.30 29.54
N ARG A 28 -2.46 0.32 28.43
CA ARG A 28 -2.42 1.76 28.24
C ARG A 28 -3.07 2.17 26.93
N PRO A 29 -3.81 3.30 26.89
CA PRO A 29 -4.41 3.82 25.65
C PRO A 29 -3.40 4.03 24.52
N GLU A 30 -2.20 4.49 24.86
CA GLU A 30 -1.10 4.71 23.90
C GLU A 30 -0.54 3.42 23.27
N GLN A 31 -0.90 2.28 23.78
CA GLN A 31 -0.57 0.97 23.20
C GLN A 31 -1.65 0.48 22.24
N ASN A 32 -2.74 1.24 22.11
CA ASN A 32 -3.81 0.89 21.17
C ASN A 32 -3.32 1.15 19.73
N PRO A 33 -3.41 0.18 18.81
CA PRO A 33 -3.05 0.35 17.42
C PRO A 33 -3.74 1.53 16.71
N THR A 34 -4.90 1.97 17.20
CA THR A 34 -5.65 3.09 16.60
C THR A 34 -4.98 4.45 16.77
N VAL A 35 -4.00 4.59 17.66
CA VAL A 35 -3.21 5.82 17.81
C VAL A 35 -1.94 5.81 16.94
N TRP A 36 -1.68 4.71 16.25
CA TRP A 36 -0.54 4.61 15.34
C TRP A 36 -0.95 5.12 13.97
N GLU A 37 -0.22 6.11 13.51
CA GLU A 37 -0.43 6.72 12.21
C GLU A 37 0.66 6.27 11.25
N TYR A 38 0.30 6.12 9.98
CA TYR A 38 1.28 5.93 8.92
C TYR A 38 1.98 7.25 8.61
N SER A 39 3.27 7.19 8.41
CA SER A 39 4.01 8.24 7.71
C SER A 39 3.68 8.18 6.23
N GLU A 40 3.66 9.33 5.57
CA GLU A 40 3.36 9.41 4.14
C GLU A 40 4.50 10.08 3.38
N LYS A 41 4.79 9.55 2.20
CA LYS A 41 5.72 10.15 1.24
C LYS A 41 5.14 10.07 -0.16
N VAL A 42 5.13 11.20 -0.86
CA VAL A 42 4.64 11.28 -2.24
C VAL A 42 5.73 10.88 -3.21
N TYR A 43 5.39 9.98 -4.14
CA TYR A 43 6.22 9.58 -5.26
C TYR A 43 5.54 9.95 -6.57
N GLU A 44 6.32 10.55 -7.47
CA GLU A 44 5.96 10.77 -8.87
C GLU A 44 6.46 9.58 -9.70
N PRO A 45 5.79 9.20 -10.78
CA PRO A 45 6.31 8.18 -11.70
C PRO A 45 7.66 8.62 -12.30
N VAL A 46 8.61 7.71 -12.36
CA VAL A 46 9.91 7.92 -13.05
C VAL A 46 9.79 7.73 -14.55
N SER A 47 8.75 7.04 -15.00
CA SER A 47 8.45 6.83 -16.42
C SER A 47 6.94 6.85 -16.65
N VAL A 48 6.54 7.50 -17.75
CA VAL A 48 5.14 7.53 -18.23
C VAL A 48 5.19 7.27 -19.73
N THR A 49 4.70 6.11 -20.17
CA THR A 49 4.80 5.67 -21.56
C THR A 49 3.46 5.22 -22.10
N GLU A 50 3.25 5.40 -23.40
CA GLU A 50 2.12 4.79 -24.10
C GLU A 50 2.37 3.29 -24.30
N TYR A 51 1.36 2.48 -24.01
CA TYR A 51 1.41 1.05 -24.21
C TYR A 51 0.00 0.51 -24.59
N ASN A 52 -0.09 -0.19 -25.72
CA ASN A 52 -1.33 -0.84 -26.20
C ASN A 52 -2.59 0.05 -26.11
N GLY A 53 -2.47 1.33 -26.46
CA GLY A 53 -3.59 2.29 -26.41
C GLY A 53 -3.92 2.84 -25.03
N GLY A 54 -3.13 2.50 -24.03
CA GLY A 54 -3.24 3.03 -22.66
C GLY A 54 -1.93 3.70 -22.21
N THR A 55 -1.90 4.14 -20.98
CA THR A 55 -0.72 4.76 -20.34
C THR A 55 -0.19 3.87 -19.23
N LEU A 56 1.11 3.55 -19.31
CA LEU A 56 1.86 2.83 -18.29
C LEU A 56 2.70 3.82 -17.49
N TYR A 57 2.55 3.78 -16.18
CA TYR A 57 3.31 4.54 -15.18
C TYR A 57 4.24 3.59 -14.45
N GLU A 58 5.50 3.98 -14.26
CA GLU A 58 6.48 3.23 -13.49
C GLU A 58 6.98 4.09 -12.33
N PHE A 59 6.99 3.55 -11.12
CA PHE A 59 7.61 4.14 -9.95
C PHE A 59 9.02 3.56 -9.75
N GLU A 60 9.89 4.31 -9.10
CA GLU A 60 11.30 3.94 -8.88
C GLU A 60 11.44 2.59 -8.17
N THR A 61 10.54 2.30 -7.25
CA THR A 61 10.53 1.08 -6.45
C THR A 61 9.09 0.64 -6.18
N GLU A 62 8.93 -0.56 -5.65
CA GLU A 62 7.65 -1.02 -5.13
C GLU A 62 7.25 -0.22 -3.89
N LEU A 63 5.98 0.12 -3.80
CA LEU A 63 5.39 0.95 -2.76
C LEU A 63 4.10 0.30 -2.24
N ASN A 64 3.83 0.47 -0.96
CA ASN A 64 2.49 0.30 -0.41
C ASN A 64 1.85 1.68 -0.38
N ALA A 65 0.97 1.98 -1.33
CA ALA A 65 0.56 3.35 -1.59
C ALA A 65 -0.92 3.52 -1.94
N VAL A 66 -1.44 4.68 -1.59
CA VAL A 66 -2.69 5.22 -2.11
C VAL A 66 -2.38 5.98 -3.40
N LEU A 67 -2.89 5.52 -4.54
CA LEU A 67 -2.76 6.25 -5.78
C LEU A 67 -3.75 7.42 -5.82
N GLU A 68 -3.29 8.57 -6.26
CA GLU A 68 -4.08 9.77 -6.51
C GLU A 68 -4.02 10.14 -7.99
N ALA A 69 -5.17 10.14 -8.65
CA ALA A 69 -5.31 10.45 -10.06
C ALA A 69 -5.93 11.85 -10.25
N LYS A 70 -5.25 12.73 -10.95
CA LYS A 70 -5.75 14.05 -11.36
C LYS A 70 -6.00 14.07 -12.85
N PHE A 71 -7.23 14.34 -13.23
CA PHE A 71 -7.67 14.36 -14.62
C PHE A 71 -7.54 15.77 -15.22
N LYS A 72 -6.99 15.88 -16.40
CA LYS A 72 -6.81 17.18 -17.09
C LYS A 72 -8.13 17.81 -17.52
N ASN A 73 -9.08 16.97 -17.95
CA ASN A 73 -10.35 17.40 -18.57
C ASN A 73 -11.58 17.02 -17.72
N GLY A 74 -11.45 17.08 -16.39
CA GLY A 74 -12.49 16.63 -15.46
C GLY A 74 -12.43 15.12 -15.21
N HIS A 75 -13.09 14.69 -14.13
CA HIS A 75 -13.09 13.27 -13.75
C HIS A 75 -13.74 12.42 -14.84
N GLN A 76 -13.04 11.38 -15.26
CA GLN A 76 -13.57 10.32 -16.11
C GLN A 76 -13.44 8.97 -15.39
N PRO A 77 -14.40 8.07 -15.53
CA PRO A 77 -14.29 6.74 -14.98
C PRO A 77 -13.21 5.98 -15.75
N VAL A 78 -12.00 5.93 -15.19
CA VAL A 78 -10.90 5.13 -15.72
C VAL A 78 -10.62 3.98 -14.78
N LEU A 79 -10.20 2.84 -15.34
CA LEU A 79 -9.69 1.73 -14.56
C LEU A 79 -8.19 1.93 -14.38
N ILE A 80 -7.68 1.86 -13.16
CA ILE A 80 -6.25 1.84 -12.86
C ILE A 80 -5.91 0.44 -12.41
N CYS A 81 -5.08 -0.25 -13.18
CA CYS A 81 -4.55 -1.58 -12.86
C CYS A 81 -3.16 -1.41 -12.25
N CYS A 82 -2.94 -1.99 -11.07
CA CYS A 82 -1.69 -1.89 -10.33
C CYS A 82 -1.00 -3.24 -10.25
N GLY A 83 0.32 -3.24 -10.34
CA GLY A 83 1.12 -4.46 -10.20
C GLY A 83 2.52 -4.17 -9.67
N GLU A 84 3.14 -5.21 -9.13
CA GLU A 84 4.54 -5.22 -8.74
C GLU A 84 5.44 -5.39 -9.98
N SER A 85 4.91 -6.03 -11.02
CA SER A 85 5.54 -6.15 -12.33
C SER A 85 4.74 -5.43 -13.41
N ARG A 86 5.43 -5.12 -14.52
CA ARG A 86 4.81 -4.55 -15.70
C ARG A 86 3.74 -5.49 -16.29
N GLU A 87 4.07 -6.76 -16.36
CA GLU A 87 3.21 -7.81 -16.92
C GLU A 87 1.90 -7.91 -16.15
N GLU A 88 1.96 -7.80 -14.82
CA GLU A 88 0.78 -7.82 -13.96
C GLU A 88 -0.09 -6.57 -14.19
N ALA A 89 0.50 -5.38 -14.20
CA ALA A 89 -0.23 -4.14 -14.35
C ALA A 89 -0.97 -4.03 -15.70
N ILE A 90 -0.40 -4.58 -16.79
CA ILE A 90 -1.01 -4.53 -18.13
C ILE A 90 -2.04 -5.63 -18.39
N ASP A 91 -2.12 -6.66 -17.54
CA ASP A 91 -3.15 -7.69 -17.61
C ASP A 91 -4.44 -7.20 -16.95
N THR A 92 -5.21 -6.42 -17.68
CA THR A 92 -6.44 -5.81 -17.17
C THR A 92 -7.54 -6.80 -16.78
N VAL A 93 -7.38 -8.08 -17.10
CA VAL A 93 -8.34 -9.15 -16.78
C VAL A 93 -7.99 -9.84 -15.47
N ASN A 94 -6.70 -10.13 -15.26
CA ASN A 94 -6.23 -10.88 -14.10
C ASN A 94 -5.46 -10.01 -13.10
N CYS A 95 -5.32 -8.71 -13.35
CA CYS A 95 -4.70 -7.77 -12.42
C CYS A 95 -5.37 -7.86 -11.04
N TYR A 96 -4.58 -8.14 -10.00
CA TYR A 96 -5.13 -8.32 -8.67
C TYR A 96 -5.71 -7.02 -8.09
N TYR A 97 -5.01 -5.89 -8.29
CA TYR A 97 -5.49 -4.58 -7.88
C TYR A 97 -5.91 -3.75 -9.09
N SER A 98 -7.22 -3.66 -9.28
CA SER A 98 -7.81 -2.79 -10.29
C SER A 98 -8.90 -1.93 -9.67
N TRP A 99 -8.78 -0.61 -9.81
CA TRP A 99 -9.63 0.36 -9.13
C TRP A 99 -10.12 1.45 -10.07
N GLN A 100 -11.33 1.91 -9.82
CA GLN A 100 -11.77 3.22 -10.29
C GLN A 100 -11.49 4.24 -9.17
N PRO A 101 -10.77 5.33 -9.45
CA PRO A 101 -10.54 6.37 -8.46
C PRO A 101 -11.86 6.93 -7.95
N ASP A 102 -11.90 7.25 -6.67
CA ASP A 102 -13.03 7.94 -6.07
C ASP A 102 -13.28 9.28 -6.78
N LYS A 103 -14.55 9.59 -7.06
CA LYS A 103 -14.94 10.74 -7.89
C LYS A 103 -14.62 12.09 -7.25
N GLU A 104 -14.63 12.18 -5.94
CA GLU A 104 -14.42 13.42 -5.20
C GLU A 104 -12.93 13.65 -4.92
N THR A 105 -12.23 12.60 -4.50
CA THR A 105 -10.85 12.67 -4.05
C THR A 105 -9.83 12.28 -5.11
N GLY A 106 -10.23 11.54 -6.14
CA GLY A 106 -9.33 10.97 -7.14
C GLY A 106 -8.46 9.83 -6.60
N LYS A 107 -8.74 9.31 -5.40
CA LYS A 107 -7.92 8.32 -4.72
C LYS A 107 -8.41 6.89 -4.95
N CYS A 108 -7.47 5.97 -5.05
CA CYS A 108 -7.70 4.54 -4.98
C CYS A 108 -7.42 4.01 -3.57
N PRO A 109 -7.93 2.82 -3.19
CA PRO A 109 -7.49 2.14 -1.99
C PRO A 109 -5.98 1.92 -1.97
N CYS A 110 -5.41 1.76 -0.76
CA CYS A 110 -4.00 1.43 -0.61
C CYS A 110 -3.71 0.04 -1.18
N CYS A 111 -2.66 -0.07 -1.98
CA CYS A 111 -2.24 -1.33 -2.60
C CYS A 111 -0.73 -1.36 -2.84
N ALA A 112 -0.21 -2.57 -3.11
CA ALA A 112 1.14 -2.73 -3.62
C ALA A 112 1.20 -2.22 -5.07
N VAL A 113 2.17 -1.37 -5.36
CA VAL A 113 2.32 -0.77 -6.69
C VAL A 113 3.76 -0.42 -6.99
N ARG A 114 4.25 -0.91 -8.12
CA ARG A 114 5.43 -0.40 -8.80
C ARG A 114 5.07 0.07 -10.20
N PHE A 115 4.10 -0.60 -10.82
CA PHE A 115 3.56 -0.25 -12.12
C PHE A 115 2.07 0.01 -12.01
N ALA A 116 1.60 1.04 -12.71
CA ALA A 116 0.18 1.29 -12.86
C ALA A 116 -0.16 1.49 -14.34
N TYR A 117 -1.21 0.85 -14.81
CA TYR A 117 -1.66 0.93 -16.19
C TYR A 117 -3.09 1.45 -16.25
N ILE A 118 -3.33 2.42 -17.12
CA ILE A 118 -4.66 2.98 -17.40
C ILE A 118 -4.98 2.69 -18.87
N PRO A 119 -5.87 1.73 -19.15
CA PRO A 119 -6.31 1.46 -20.52
C PRO A 119 -7.06 2.66 -21.10
N ASP A 120 -7.07 2.77 -22.43
CA ASP A 120 -7.78 3.80 -23.20
C ASP A 120 -7.49 5.25 -22.75
N CYS A 121 -6.27 5.48 -22.24
CA CYS A 121 -5.82 6.76 -21.72
C CYS A 121 -4.49 7.13 -22.39
N LYS A 122 -4.37 8.38 -22.86
CA LYS A 122 -3.11 8.87 -23.45
C LYS A 122 -2.20 9.48 -22.39
N PRO A 123 -0.87 9.40 -22.58
CA PRO A 123 0.07 10.06 -21.69
C PRO A 123 -0.24 11.54 -21.50
N GLY A 124 -0.35 11.95 -20.24
CA GLY A 124 -0.65 13.34 -19.87
C GLY A 124 -2.14 13.68 -19.75
N GLU A 125 -3.08 12.77 -20.01
CA GLU A 125 -4.50 12.96 -19.70
C GLU A 125 -4.79 12.79 -18.21
N VAL A 126 -4.05 11.89 -17.56
CA VAL A 126 -4.09 11.65 -16.11
C VAL A 126 -2.71 11.91 -15.52
N ILE A 127 -2.64 12.66 -14.45
CA ILE A 127 -1.46 12.79 -13.60
C ILE A 127 -1.66 11.86 -12.43
N LEU A 128 -0.78 10.86 -12.30
CA LEU A 128 -0.84 9.85 -11.24
C LEU A 128 0.29 10.08 -10.24
N ARG A 129 -0.05 10.00 -8.95
CA ARG A 129 0.90 10.07 -7.84
C ARG A 129 0.67 8.90 -6.91
N ALA A 130 1.73 8.43 -6.27
CA ALA A 130 1.65 7.41 -5.24
C ALA A 130 1.97 8.04 -3.87
N ASN A 131 0.99 8.03 -2.97
CA ASN A 131 1.18 8.41 -1.58
C ASN A 131 1.56 7.16 -0.79
N HIS A 132 2.87 6.89 -0.69
CA HIS A 132 3.39 5.74 0.04
C HIS A 132 3.11 5.87 1.53
N GLN A 133 2.46 4.86 2.07
CA GLN A 133 2.14 4.75 3.49
C GLN A 133 3.07 3.74 4.15
N TYR A 134 3.77 4.15 5.20
CA TYR A 134 4.75 3.32 5.88
C TYR A 134 4.83 3.62 7.37
N VAL A 135 5.33 2.67 8.13
CA VAL A 135 5.73 2.90 9.53
C VAL A 135 7.22 3.27 9.53
N ASP A 136 7.55 4.41 10.15
CA ASP A 136 8.93 4.87 10.24
C ASP A 136 9.70 4.03 11.26
N ILE A 137 10.26 2.91 10.78
CA ILE A 137 11.07 2.00 11.58
C ILE A 137 12.54 2.40 11.43
N PRO A 138 13.22 2.79 12.53
CA PRO A 138 14.64 3.13 12.46
C PRO A 138 15.47 1.89 12.09
N VAL A 139 16.32 2.04 11.07
CA VAL A 139 17.28 0.99 10.70
C VAL A 139 18.34 0.89 11.78
N LYS A 140 18.43 -0.27 12.40
CA LYS A 140 19.46 -0.57 13.43
C LYS A 140 20.46 -1.62 12.98
N ALA A 141 20.21 -2.27 11.85
CA ALA A 141 21.07 -3.29 11.27
C ALA A 141 21.65 -2.79 9.95
N ALA A 142 22.90 -3.11 9.70
CA ALA A 142 23.56 -2.88 8.43
C ALA A 142 24.35 -4.12 8.04
N PHE A 143 24.39 -4.41 6.75
CA PHE A 143 25.22 -5.48 6.18
C PHE A 143 25.97 -4.92 4.99
N HIS A 144 27.28 -5.22 4.94
CA HIS A 144 28.12 -4.95 3.79
C HIS A 144 29.25 -5.99 3.73
N CYS A 145 29.49 -6.51 2.55
CA CYS A 145 30.61 -7.44 2.30
C CYS A 145 31.22 -7.19 0.91
N GLY A 146 32.30 -7.89 0.60
CA GLY A 146 32.99 -7.75 -0.69
C GLY A 146 32.25 -8.36 -1.88
N GLU A 147 31.13 -9.06 -1.67
CA GLU A 147 30.30 -9.66 -2.71
C GLU A 147 29.08 -8.79 -2.99
N GLU A 148 29.08 -8.09 -4.12
CA GLU A 148 28.05 -7.12 -4.48
C GLU A 148 26.64 -7.73 -4.52
N ARG A 149 26.52 -8.97 -5.00
CA ARG A 149 25.24 -9.65 -5.06
C ARG A 149 24.61 -9.86 -3.69
N LEU A 150 25.40 -10.12 -2.66
CA LEU A 150 24.90 -10.25 -1.29
C LEU A 150 24.46 -8.88 -0.73
N ASN A 151 25.17 -7.81 -1.08
CA ASN A 151 24.76 -6.45 -0.70
C ASN A 151 23.40 -6.08 -1.33
N GLN A 152 23.20 -6.44 -2.60
CA GLN A 152 21.93 -6.24 -3.29
C GLN A 152 20.79 -7.07 -2.66
N ILE A 153 21.05 -8.34 -2.34
CA ILE A 153 20.06 -9.20 -1.66
C ILE A 153 19.67 -8.59 -0.31
N TRP A 154 20.63 -8.10 0.45
CA TRP A 154 20.35 -7.41 1.72
C TRP A 154 19.46 -6.17 1.52
N SER A 155 19.78 -5.31 0.55
CA SER A 155 19.02 -4.11 0.25
C SER A 155 17.57 -4.42 -0.15
N VAL A 156 17.37 -5.43 -0.99
CA VAL A 156 16.02 -5.88 -1.39
C VAL A 156 15.27 -6.44 -0.18
N ALA A 157 15.89 -7.27 0.63
CA ALA A 157 15.26 -7.85 1.81
C ALA A 157 14.88 -6.77 2.85
N GLU A 158 15.74 -5.78 3.06
CA GLU A 158 15.42 -4.64 3.93
C GLU A 158 14.22 -3.85 3.40
N HIS A 159 14.19 -3.56 2.10
CA HIS A 159 13.07 -2.86 1.47
C HIS A 159 11.76 -3.64 1.62
N THR A 160 11.77 -4.94 1.29
CA THR A 160 10.60 -5.81 1.46
C THR A 160 10.13 -5.86 2.92
N PHE A 161 11.06 -5.98 3.86
CA PHE A 161 10.72 -5.95 5.28
C PHE A 161 9.99 -4.66 5.66
N ARG A 162 10.44 -3.50 5.17
CA ARG A 162 9.79 -2.21 5.42
C ARG A 162 8.41 -2.12 4.81
N LEU A 163 8.22 -2.61 3.58
CA LEU A 163 6.91 -2.66 2.91
C LEU A 163 5.91 -3.51 3.69
N CYS A 164 6.36 -4.66 4.22
CA CYS A 164 5.53 -5.58 4.99
C CYS A 164 5.33 -5.14 6.45
N SER A 165 6.08 -4.14 6.92
CA SER A 165 6.01 -3.63 8.29
C SER A 165 5.02 -2.48 8.38
N GLY A 166 3.74 -2.81 8.48
CA GLY A 166 2.68 -1.86 8.78
C GLY A 166 2.36 -1.82 10.28
N ILE A 167 1.16 -1.39 10.62
CA ILE A 167 0.60 -1.52 11.98
C ILE A 167 0.58 -2.99 12.41
N PHE A 168 0.44 -3.89 11.43
CA PHE A 168 0.66 -5.33 11.56
C PHE A 168 1.70 -5.76 10.54
N PHE A 169 2.44 -6.82 10.85
CA PHE A 169 3.24 -7.49 9.84
C PHE A 169 2.30 -8.17 8.83
N ILE A 170 2.51 -7.88 7.57
CA ILE A 170 1.77 -8.49 6.47
C ILE A 170 2.73 -9.42 5.74
N ASP A 171 2.34 -10.68 5.55
CA ASP A 171 3.12 -11.63 4.77
C ASP A 171 2.84 -11.40 3.28
N GLY A 172 3.61 -10.49 2.72
CA GLY A 172 3.40 -9.94 1.39
C GLY A 172 2.49 -8.71 1.40
N VAL A 173 2.69 -7.82 0.44
CA VAL A 173 1.91 -6.57 0.29
C VAL A 173 0.63 -6.77 -0.53
N LYS A 174 0.34 -8.01 -0.92
CA LYS A 174 -0.88 -8.40 -1.64
C LYS A 174 -1.95 -8.88 -0.69
#